data_dfaea4f328abb58251e17ab4e79b24f0
#
_entry.id   dfaea4f328abb58251e17ab4e79b24f0
#
_cell.length_a   1.000
_cell.length_b   1.000
_cell.length_c   1.000
_cell.angle_alpha   90.00
_cell.angle_beta   90.00
_cell.angle_gamma   90.00
#
_symmetry.space_group_name_H-M   'P 1'
#
loop_
_entity.id
_entity.type
_entity.pdbx_description
1 polymer ?
#
loop_
_entity_poly.entity_id
_entity_poly.type
_entity_poly.pdbx_seq_one_letter_code
_entity_poly.pdbx_strand_id
1 'polypeptide(L)'
;MLEELFKNRKPVVGVIHVGALPGTPASSLNVEGLTEVAVREAALYRDGGVDGLMVENMHDVPYLRGSVGPEVVAALAVVARAVKAEAGLPVGVQILAGANVESVAVAHAAGLDYVRVEAYAFAHVADEGLIQSSAAELLRFRRKIGAERVRVWADVKKKHSSHAITADVSLGETCAAVEFMRGDAVIVSGSATGEAPRAADVREAKSHCRIPVLLGSGVTPENVAEFYDAADGFIVGSYFKEGGLWSNTVEAARVGRMMEAVLSLRAGERAGLRGASEPAGTGFS
;
A
#
# COMPACT_ATOMS: atom_id res chain seq x y z
N MET A 1 13.23 -4.55 7.52
CA MET A 1 12.41 -3.68 6.62
C MET A 1 10.94 -3.69 7.03
N LEU A 2 10.08 -4.65 6.61
CA LEU A 2 8.69 -4.71 7.12
C LEU A 2 8.65 -5.04 8.62
N GLU A 3 9.50 -5.92 9.10
CA GLU A 3 9.61 -6.33 10.51
C GLU A 3 10.00 -5.17 11.46
N GLU A 4 10.57 -4.09 10.95
CA GLU A 4 10.85 -2.88 11.72
C GLU A 4 9.59 -2.02 11.93
N LEU A 5 8.63 -2.12 11.00
CA LEU A 5 7.38 -1.37 11.04
C LEU A 5 6.25 -2.17 11.70
N PHE A 6 6.16 -3.46 11.41
CA PHE A 6 5.02 -4.30 11.77
C PHE A 6 5.42 -5.39 12.76
N LYS A 7 4.60 -5.58 13.80
CA LYS A 7 4.77 -6.64 14.80
C LYS A 7 4.54 -8.04 14.23
N ASN A 8 3.67 -8.12 13.23
CA ASN A 8 3.30 -9.36 12.59
C ASN A 8 4.00 -9.50 11.24
N ARG A 9 4.40 -10.72 10.90
CA ARG A 9 4.77 -11.07 9.54
C ARG A 9 3.55 -10.97 8.63
N LYS A 10 3.78 -10.64 7.36
CA LYS A 10 2.74 -10.52 6.33
C LYS A 10 1.61 -9.58 6.79
N PRO A 11 1.92 -8.28 7.01
CA PRO A 11 0.95 -7.31 7.51
C PRO A 11 -0.22 -7.12 6.53
N VAL A 12 -1.40 -6.85 7.11
CA VAL A 12 -2.57 -6.36 6.39
C VAL A 12 -2.66 -4.86 6.61
N VAL A 13 -2.61 -4.09 5.52
CA VAL A 13 -2.71 -2.64 5.50
C VAL A 13 -4.08 -2.25 4.96
N GLY A 14 -4.91 -1.60 5.77
CA GLY A 14 -6.20 -1.07 5.36
C GLY A 14 -6.07 0.27 4.65
N VAL A 15 -6.88 0.51 3.61
CA VAL A 15 -6.80 1.76 2.84
C VAL A 15 -7.97 2.68 3.18
N ILE A 16 -7.64 3.91 3.59
CA ILE A 16 -8.57 5.03 3.76
C ILE A 16 -8.57 5.83 2.47
N HIS A 17 -9.67 5.80 1.74
CA HIS A 17 -9.90 6.65 0.57
C HIS A 17 -10.48 7.98 1.04
N VAL A 18 -9.62 8.99 1.19
CA VAL A 18 -10.05 10.34 1.62
C VAL A 18 -11.01 10.93 0.60
N GLY A 19 -12.09 11.55 1.06
CA GLY A 19 -13.02 12.27 0.20
C GLY A 19 -12.32 13.37 -0.60
N ALA A 20 -12.95 13.82 -1.69
CA ALA A 20 -12.37 14.80 -2.61
C ALA A 20 -11.82 16.03 -1.88
N LEU A 21 -10.52 16.28 -2.02
CA LEU A 21 -9.79 17.35 -1.34
C LEU A 21 -10.16 18.74 -1.91
N PRO A 22 -9.93 19.83 -1.16
CA PRO A 22 -10.14 21.19 -1.66
C PRO A 22 -9.41 21.43 -2.98
N GLY A 23 -10.10 22.05 -3.95
CA GLY A 23 -9.60 22.24 -5.32
C GLY A 23 -10.00 21.17 -6.32
N THR A 24 -10.44 20.01 -5.87
CA THR A 24 -10.97 18.93 -6.71
C THR A 24 -12.40 19.24 -7.17
N PRO A 25 -12.80 18.90 -8.42
CA PRO A 25 -14.16 19.18 -8.91
C PRO A 25 -15.29 18.63 -8.05
N ALA A 26 -15.09 17.48 -7.41
CA ALA A 26 -16.07 16.82 -6.53
C ALA A 26 -15.95 17.21 -5.05
N SER A 27 -15.09 18.17 -4.70
CA SER A 27 -14.90 18.61 -3.31
C SER A 27 -16.20 19.17 -2.73
N SER A 28 -16.62 18.61 -1.60
CA SER A 28 -17.89 18.99 -0.93
C SER A 28 -17.73 19.20 0.59
N LEU A 29 -16.64 18.69 1.17
CA LEU A 29 -16.32 18.84 2.59
C LEU A 29 -15.11 19.75 2.75
N ASN A 30 -15.08 20.48 3.87
CA ASN A 30 -13.84 21.15 4.29
C ASN A 30 -12.87 20.14 4.90
N VAL A 31 -11.63 20.58 5.18
CA VAL A 31 -10.56 19.71 5.71
C VAL A 31 -10.95 19.09 7.06
N GLU A 32 -11.70 19.79 7.90
CA GLU A 32 -12.19 19.28 9.19
C GLU A 32 -13.14 18.10 8.98
N GLY A 33 -14.16 18.22 8.12
CA GLY A 33 -15.10 17.15 7.80
C GLY A 33 -14.42 15.94 7.14
N LEU A 34 -13.44 16.17 6.25
CA LEU A 34 -12.63 15.09 5.66
C LEU A 34 -11.83 14.36 6.75
N THR A 35 -11.27 15.10 7.70
CA THR A 35 -10.49 14.56 8.82
C THR A 35 -11.38 13.69 9.73
N GLU A 36 -12.57 14.16 10.08
CA GLU A 36 -13.52 13.39 10.91
C GLU A 36 -13.91 12.06 10.26
N VAL A 37 -14.16 12.03 8.95
CA VAL A 37 -14.47 10.80 8.22
C VAL A 37 -13.28 9.85 8.27
N ALA A 38 -12.08 10.32 7.93
CA ALA A 38 -10.88 9.51 7.89
C ALA A 38 -10.49 8.94 9.27
N VAL A 39 -10.66 9.71 10.33
CA VAL A 39 -10.43 9.29 11.73
C VAL A 39 -11.41 8.20 12.15
N ARG A 40 -12.70 8.32 11.81
CA ARG A 40 -13.66 7.24 12.06
C ARG A 40 -13.31 5.96 11.33
N GLU A 41 -12.89 6.02 10.06
CA GLU A 41 -12.43 4.84 9.32
C GLU A 41 -11.16 4.25 9.96
N ALA A 42 -10.22 5.09 10.42
CA ALA A 42 -9.01 4.63 11.10
C ALA A 42 -9.32 3.85 12.38
N ALA A 43 -10.30 4.30 13.17
CA ALA A 43 -10.78 3.59 14.36
C ALA A 43 -11.37 2.22 13.99
N LEU A 44 -12.23 2.13 12.97
CA LEU A 44 -12.80 0.86 12.49
C LEU A 44 -11.72 -0.14 12.07
N TYR A 45 -10.69 0.31 11.39
CA TYR A 45 -9.56 -0.52 10.98
C TYR A 45 -8.74 -1.01 12.17
N ARG A 46 -8.38 -0.09 13.10
CA ARG A 46 -7.65 -0.43 14.33
C ARG A 46 -8.41 -1.47 15.15
N ASP A 47 -9.70 -1.23 15.40
CA ASP A 47 -10.56 -2.10 16.21
C ASP A 47 -10.80 -3.45 15.52
N GLY A 48 -10.79 -3.49 14.18
CA GLY A 48 -10.83 -4.69 13.37
C GLY A 48 -9.50 -5.45 13.31
N GLY A 49 -8.41 -4.90 13.87
CA GLY A 49 -7.13 -5.59 14.05
C GLY A 49 -6.20 -5.59 12.83
N VAL A 50 -6.33 -4.64 11.89
CA VAL A 50 -5.35 -4.48 10.81
C VAL A 50 -3.98 -4.09 11.35
N ASP A 51 -2.92 -4.38 10.63
CA ASP A 51 -1.55 -4.15 11.08
C ASP A 51 -1.05 -2.72 10.76
N GLY A 52 -1.65 -2.05 9.78
CA GLY A 52 -1.31 -0.69 9.38
C GLY A 52 -2.34 -0.06 8.47
N LEU A 53 -2.13 1.21 8.10
CA LEU A 53 -3.04 1.98 7.26
C LEU A 53 -2.32 2.66 6.10
N MET A 54 -3.04 2.87 5.01
CA MET A 54 -2.65 3.71 3.88
C MET A 54 -3.72 4.78 3.66
N VAL A 55 -3.30 6.03 3.54
CA VAL A 55 -4.19 7.17 3.24
C VAL A 55 -4.00 7.53 1.77
N GLU A 56 -5.09 7.53 0.99
CA GLU A 56 -5.05 7.82 -0.45
C GLU A 56 -6.11 8.86 -0.82
N ASN A 57 -5.75 9.84 -1.67
CA ASN A 57 -6.67 10.85 -2.19
C ASN A 57 -7.52 10.31 -3.36
N MET A 58 -8.09 9.13 -3.21
CA MET A 58 -8.72 8.39 -4.32
C MET A 58 -9.98 9.07 -4.89
N HIS A 59 -10.58 10.02 -4.16
CA HIS A 59 -11.74 10.78 -4.64
C HIS A 59 -11.38 12.07 -5.40
N ASP A 60 -10.08 12.37 -5.60
CA ASP A 60 -9.62 13.57 -6.33
C ASP A 60 -9.73 13.44 -7.86
N VAL A 61 -10.79 12.83 -8.34
CA VAL A 61 -11.02 12.57 -9.77
C VAL A 61 -11.47 13.85 -10.49
N PRO A 62 -10.87 14.17 -11.68
CA PRO A 62 -9.72 13.52 -12.33
C PRO A 62 -8.39 13.89 -11.65
N TYR A 63 -7.46 12.92 -11.57
CA TYR A 63 -6.18 13.14 -10.91
C TYR A 63 -5.25 14.05 -11.70
N LEU A 64 -4.42 14.81 -10.98
CA LEU A 64 -3.32 15.56 -11.57
C LEU A 64 -2.14 14.62 -11.84
N ARG A 65 -1.44 14.88 -12.95
CA ARG A 65 -0.30 14.06 -13.37
C ARG A 65 1.00 14.49 -12.70
N GLY A 66 1.56 13.63 -11.87
CA GLY A 66 2.95 13.72 -11.40
C GLY A 66 3.23 14.73 -10.29
N SER A 67 2.40 15.74 -10.11
CA SER A 67 2.48 16.69 -9.00
C SER A 67 1.13 17.31 -8.68
N VAL A 68 0.97 17.80 -7.46
CA VAL A 68 -0.26 18.44 -6.97
C VAL A 68 0.06 19.80 -6.35
N GLY A 69 -0.95 20.65 -6.21
CA GLY A 69 -0.82 21.95 -5.58
C GLY A 69 -0.63 21.90 -4.05
N PRO A 70 -0.24 23.03 -3.46
CA PRO A 70 -0.04 23.14 -2.02
C PRO A 70 -1.32 22.89 -1.21
N GLU A 71 -2.50 23.13 -1.79
CA GLU A 71 -3.81 22.86 -1.16
C GLU A 71 -4.03 21.38 -0.88
N VAL A 72 -3.63 20.49 -1.81
CA VAL A 72 -3.71 19.04 -1.65
C VAL A 72 -2.72 18.57 -0.59
N VAL A 73 -1.46 19.03 -0.68
CA VAL A 73 -0.39 18.68 0.28
C VAL A 73 -0.78 19.10 1.71
N ALA A 74 -1.25 20.34 1.89
CA ALA A 74 -1.63 20.86 3.19
C ALA A 74 -2.83 20.13 3.78
N ALA A 75 -3.90 19.93 3.00
CA ALA A 75 -5.10 19.23 3.45
C ALA A 75 -4.78 17.78 3.83
N LEU A 76 -4.06 17.06 2.97
CA LEU A 76 -3.75 15.66 3.20
C LEU A 76 -2.78 15.46 4.38
N ALA A 77 -1.85 16.40 4.62
CA ALA A 77 -0.98 16.37 5.80
C ALA A 77 -1.77 16.47 7.11
N VAL A 78 -2.81 17.32 7.16
CA VAL A 78 -3.71 17.44 8.33
C VAL A 78 -4.48 16.15 8.54
N VAL A 79 -5.13 15.63 7.50
CA VAL A 79 -5.92 14.39 7.57
C VAL A 79 -5.03 13.21 7.99
N ALA A 80 -3.89 13.01 7.32
CA ALA A 80 -3.00 11.89 7.58
C ALA A 80 -2.37 11.95 8.98
N ARG A 81 -2.08 13.16 9.50
CA ARG A 81 -1.62 13.34 10.89
C ARG A 81 -2.67 12.92 11.90
N ALA A 82 -3.92 13.26 11.68
CA ALA A 82 -5.03 12.87 12.55
C ALA A 82 -5.26 11.35 12.51
N VAL A 83 -5.26 10.75 11.32
CA VAL A 83 -5.33 9.29 11.13
C VAL A 83 -4.18 8.58 11.89
N LYS A 84 -2.95 9.07 11.78
CA LYS A 84 -1.79 8.51 12.49
C LYS A 84 -1.95 8.54 14.00
N ALA A 85 -2.47 9.64 14.52
CA ALA A 85 -2.71 9.82 15.97
C ALA A 85 -3.80 8.88 16.48
N GLU A 86 -4.92 8.74 15.74
CA GLU A 86 -6.04 7.88 16.10
C GLU A 86 -5.68 6.39 16.00
N ALA A 87 -5.04 5.98 14.91
CA ALA A 87 -4.75 4.58 14.67
C ALA A 87 -3.72 4.00 15.64
N GLY A 88 -2.68 4.76 16.01
CA GLY A 88 -1.54 4.25 16.78
C GLY A 88 -0.76 3.13 16.07
N LEU A 89 -0.99 2.95 14.76
CA LEU A 89 -0.40 1.94 13.90
C LEU A 89 0.62 2.58 12.94
N PRO A 90 1.43 1.79 12.22
CA PRO A 90 2.14 2.26 11.04
C PRO A 90 1.15 2.80 9.99
N VAL A 91 1.42 3.99 9.46
CA VAL A 91 0.57 4.66 8.46
C VAL A 91 1.42 5.14 7.32
N GLY A 92 0.95 4.92 6.09
CA GLY A 92 1.52 5.47 4.88
C GLY A 92 0.57 6.40 4.13
N VAL A 93 1.07 7.01 3.06
CA VAL A 93 0.27 7.86 2.18
C VAL A 93 0.63 7.63 0.71
N GLN A 94 -0.37 7.77 -0.16
CA GLN A 94 -0.22 7.88 -1.61
C GLN A 94 -0.95 9.12 -2.10
N ILE A 95 -0.35 9.88 -3.01
CA ILE A 95 -1.02 10.97 -3.72
C ILE A 95 -1.08 10.64 -5.22
N LEU A 96 -2.27 10.41 -5.70
CA LEU A 96 -2.60 10.09 -7.08
C LEU A 96 -2.61 11.34 -7.97
N ALA A 97 -2.16 11.23 -9.22
CA ALA A 97 -1.46 10.07 -9.77
C ALA A 97 0.03 10.40 -9.90
N GLY A 98 0.85 9.68 -9.12
CA GLY A 98 2.31 9.82 -9.21
C GLY A 98 2.92 11.08 -8.57
N ALA A 99 2.19 11.79 -7.69
CA ALA A 99 2.72 12.92 -6.92
C ALA A 99 3.63 12.42 -5.77
N ASN A 100 4.70 11.72 -6.15
CA ASN A 100 5.54 10.93 -5.26
C ASN A 100 6.40 11.79 -4.32
N VAL A 101 6.88 12.94 -4.77
CA VAL A 101 7.66 13.90 -3.97
C VAL A 101 6.79 14.53 -2.91
N GLU A 102 5.57 14.92 -3.28
CA GLU A 102 4.56 15.49 -2.38
C GLU A 102 4.10 14.44 -1.34
N SER A 103 3.99 13.17 -1.74
CA SER A 103 3.71 12.07 -0.79
C SER A 103 4.78 11.97 0.28
N VAL A 104 6.06 12.09 -0.06
CA VAL A 104 7.16 12.11 0.93
C VAL A 104 7.09 13.35 1.81
N ALA A 105 6.73 14.52 1.27
CA ALA A 105 6.56 15.75 2.05
C ALA A 105 5.44 15.59 3.09
N VAL A 106 4.27 15.08 2.68
CA VAL A 106 3.14 14.77 3.56
C VAL A 106 3.54 13.75 4.62
N ALA A 107 4.18 12.64 4.21
CA ALA A 107 4.60 11.60 5.14
C ALA A 107 5.55 12.13 6.21
N HIS A 108 6.53 12.95 5.81
CA HIS A 108 7.48 13.56 6.75
C HIS A 108 6.79 14.51 7.71
N ALA A 109 5.96 15.43 7.20
CA ALA A 109 5.26 16.44 8.00
C ALA A 109 4.25 15.83 8.97
N ALA A 110 3.50 14.81 8.52
CA ALA A 110 2.49 14.13 9.33
C ALA A 110 3.05 13.04 10.26
N GLY A 111 4.34 12.71 10.17
CA GLY A 111 4.97 11.68 11.00
C GLY A 111 4.63 10.26 10.57
N LEU A 112 4.38 10.04 9.27
CA LEU A 112 4.04 8.72 8.72
C LEU A 112 5.29 7.86 8.48
N ASP A 113 5.08 6.59 8.20
CA ASP A 113 6.12 5.56 8.18
C ASP A 113 6.54 5.18 6.77
N TYR A 114 5.65 5.29 5.78
CA TYR A 114 5.91 4.89 4.41
C TYR A 114 5.08 5.69 3.39
N VAL A 115 5.49 5.61 2.14
CA VAL A 115 4.75 6.11 0.98
C VAL A 115 4.55 4.99 -0.03
N ARG A 116 3.39 4.99 -0.72
CA ARG A 116 3.15 4.21 -1.93
C ARG A 116 3.38 5.13 -3.12
N VAL A 117 4.14 4.66 -4.11
CA VAL A 117 4.57 5.47 -5.24
C VAL A 117 4.32 4.76 -6.56
N GLU A 118 3.90 5.52 -7.55
CA GLU A 118 3.70 5.06 -8.92
C GLU A 118 4.87 5.48 -9.80
N ALA A 119 5.14 4.73 -10.89
CA ALA A 119 6.25 5.01 -11.80
C ALA A 119 7.55 5.36 -11.04
N TYR A 120 7.94 4.52 -10.09
CA TYR A 120 9.21 4.67 -9.41
C TYR A 120 10.38 4.35 -10.34
N ALA A 121 10.25 3.26 -11.09
CA ALA A 121 11.16 2.87 -12.17
C ALA A 121 10.39 2.77 -13.48
N PHE A 122 11.05 3.05 -14.60
CA PHE A 122 10.46 3.09 -15.94
C PHE A 122 9.36 4.15 -16.10
N ALA A 123 8.52 3.99 -17.13
CA ALA A 123 7.39 4.85 -17.41
C ALA A 123 6.19 4.02 -17.90
N HIS A 124 5.00 4.61 -17.84
CA HIS A 124 3.78 4.03 -18.38
C HIS A 124 2.83 5.14 -18.83
N VAL A 125 1.81 4.78 -19.62
CA VAL A 125 0.74 5.71 -20.02
C VAL A 125 -0.52 5.34 -19.22
N ALA A 126 -0.98 6.26 -18.38
CA ALA A 126 -2.21 6.14 -17.60
C ALA A 126 -3.29 7.08 -18.16
N ASP A 127 -4.45 7.15 -17.51
CA ASP A 127 -5.54 8.07 -17.89
C ASP A 127 -5.08 9.54 -17.83
N GLU A 128 -4.15 9.84 -16.93
CA GLU A 128 -3.53 11.17 -16.76
C GLU A 128 -2.45 11.48 -17.81
N GLY A 129 -2.10 10.52 -18.64
CA GLY A 129 -1.06 10.61 -19.66
C GLY A 129 0.24 9.88 -19.29
N LEU A 130 1.36 10.34 -19.86
CA LEU A 130 2.67 9.72 -19.62
C LEU A 130 3.18 10.04 -18.22
N ILE A 131 3.34 9.02 -17.37
CA ILE A 131 3.97 9.13 -16.05
C ILE A 131 5.36 8.48 -16.14
N GLN A 132 6.38 9.19 -15.64
CA GLN A 132 7.78 8.82 -15.80
C GLN A 132 8.44 8.52 -14.46
N SER A 133 9.58 7.80 -14.51
CA SER A 133 10.36 7.43 -13.33
C SER A 133 10.69 8.64 -12.44
N SER A 134 10.40 8.51 -11.16
CA SER A 134 10.64 9.54 -10.13
C SER A 134 11.67 9.14 -9.07
N ALA A 135 12.23 7.92 -9.12
CA ALA A 135 13.10 7.40 -8.06
C ALA A 135 14.24 8.34 -7.68
N ALA A 136 14.94 8.88 -8.68
CA ALA A 136 16.10 9.74 -8.45
C ALA A 136 15.73 11.07 -7.77
N GLU A 137 14.63 11.69 -8.22
CA GLU A 137 14.12 12.94 -7.66
C GLU A 137 13.59 12.74 -6.25
N LEU A 138 12.73 11.74 -6.07
CA LEU A 138 12.12 11.37 -4.79
C LEU A 138 13.18 11.10 -3.72
N LEU A 139 14.18 10.27 -4.01
CA LEU A 139 15.20 9.91 -3.01
C LEU A 139 16.11 11.08 -2.65
N ARG A 140 16.43 11.96 -3.60
CA ARG A 140 17.16 13.19 -3.32
C ARG A 140 16.34 14.16 -2.49
N PHE A 141 15.05 14.31 -2.80
CA PHE A 141 14.15 15.12 -2.00
C PHE A 141 14.00 14.55 -0.58
N ARG A 142 13.76 13.23 -0.44
CA ARG A 142 13.71 12.53 0.86
C ARG A 142 14.94 12.84 1.72
N ARG A 143 16.13 12.75 1.13
CA ARG A 143 17.39 13.09 1.79
C ARG A 143 17.48 14.57 2.18
N LYS A 144 17.09 15.46 1.25
CA LYS A 144 17.16 16.92 1.45
C LYS A 144 16.35 17.39 2.64
N ILE A 145 15.18 16.77 2.90
CA ILE A 145 14.28 17.16 4.01
C ILE A 145 14.49 16.31 5.28
N GLY A 146 15.45 15.40 5.32
CA GLY A 146 15.69 14.53 6.49
C GLY A 146 14.62 13.47 6.73
N ALA A 147 13.99 12.97 5.64
CA ALA A 147 12.88 12.02 5.69
C ALA A 147 13.30 10.57 5.46
N GLU A 148 14.56 10.18 5.73
CA GLU A 148 15.10 8.86 5.44
C GLU A 148 14.39 7.70 6.15
N ARG A 149 13.70 8.01 7.26
CA ARG A 149 12.86 7.04 7.97
C ARG A 149 11.60 6.62 7.19
N VAL A 150 11.14 7.46 6.24
CA VAL A 150 9.96 7.17 5.41
C VAL A 150 10.33 6.11 4.37
N ARG A 151 9.71 4.93 4.44
CA ARG A 151 9.93 3.84 3.50
C ARG A 151 9.20 4.08 2.20
N VAL A 152 9.76 3.60 1.09
CA VAL A 152 9.20 3.77 -0.27
C VAL A 152 8.76 2.42 -0.81
N TRP A 153 7.46 2.24 -1.02
CA TRP A 153 6.84 1.06 -1.61
C TRP A 153 6.37 1.39 -3.03
N ALA A 154 6.92 0.73 -4.01
CA ALA A 154 6.72 1.08 -5.41
C ALA A 154 5.77 0.12 -6.12
N ASP A 155 4.72 0.65 -6.77
CA ASP A 155 3.90 -0.12 -7.71
C ASP A 155 4.73 -0.55 -8.93
N VAL A 156 4.64 -1.84 -9.27
CA VAL A 156 5.26 -2.40 -10.46
C VAL A 156 4.19 -2.82 -11.45
N LYS A 157 4.34 -2.44 -12.74
CA LYS A 157 3.32 -2.69 -13.77
C LYS A 157 1.91 -2.30 -13.30
N LYS A 158 1.78 -1.06 -12.81
CA LYS A 158 0.55 -0.51 -12.22
C LYS A 158 -0.68 -0.77 -13.08
N LYS A 159 -1.79 -1.14 -12.44
CA LYS A 159 -3.13 -1.21 -13.05
C LYS A 159 -3.60 0.13 -13.64
N HIS A 160 -4.65 0.12 -14.45
CA HIS A 160 -5.20 1.30 -15.14
C HIS A 160 -4.13 2.04 -15.97
N SER A 161 -3.24 1.28 -16.61
CA SER A 161 -2.14 1.83 -17.38
C SER A 161 -1.78 0.95 -18.57
N SER A 162 -1.36 1.57 -19.65
CA SER A 162 -0.73 0.90 -20.77
C SER A 162 0.78 0.81 -20.54
N HIS A 163 1.32 -0.39 -20.61
CA HIS A 163 2.74 -0.68 -20.53
C HIS A 163 3.36 -0.95 -21.91
N ALA A 164 2.73 -0.49 -22.98
CA ALA A 164 3.20 -0.73 -24.36
C ALA A 164 4.61 -0.17 -24.60
N ILE A 165 4.96 0.98 -24.01
CA ILE A 165 6.30 1.58 -24.14
C ILE A 165 7.39 0.82 -23.39
N THR A 166 7.04 -0.13 -22.55
CA THR A 166 7.94 -1.02 -21.79
C THR A 166 7.50 -2.48 -21.94
N ALA A 167 6.95 -2.84 -23.10
CA ALA A 167 6.46 -4.21 -23.35
C ALA A 167 7.60 -5.24 -23.38
N ASP A 168 8.80 -4.79 -23.66
CA ASP A 168 10.06 -5.55 -23.64
C ASP A 168 10.70 -5.70 -22.23
N VAL A 169 10.12 -5.06 -21.22
CA VAL A 169 10.55 -5.16 -19.81
C VAL A 169 9.56 -6.02 -19.04
N SER A 170 10.00 -7.14 -18.47
CA SER A 170 9.15 -8.03 -17.67
C SER A 170 8.77 -7.41 -16.32
N LEU A 171 7.82 -8.05 -15.61
CA LEU A 171 7.48 -7.69 -14.23
C LEU A 171 8.70 -7.88 -13.31
N GLY A 172 9.41 -9.01 -13.47
CA GLY A 172 10.59 -9.33 -12.70
C GLY A 172 11.72 -8.31 -12.89
N GLU A 173 12.00 -7.90 -14.14
CA GLU A 173 12.99 -6.84 -14.42
C GLU A 173 12.58 -5.50 -13.80
N THR A 174 11.28 -5.20 -13.78
CA THR A 174 10.77 -3.99 -13.12
C THR A 174 11.01 -4.06 -11.60
N CYS A 175 10.79 -5.22 -10.96
CA CYS A 175 11.07 -5.42 -9.54
C CYS A 175 12.57 -5.27 -9.22
N ALA A 176 13.44 -5.87 -10.04
CA ALA A 176 14.89 -5.74 -9.91
C ALA A 176 15.35 -4.27 -10.05
N ALA A 177 14.74 -3.52 -10.98
CA ALA A 177 15.02 -2.09 -11.14
C ALA A 177 14.60 -1.27 -9.91
N VAL A 178 13.45 -1.56 -9.29
CA VAL A 178 13.02 -0.91 -8.03
C VAL A 178 14.03 -1.17 -6.92
N GLU A 179 14.48 -2.42 -6.73
CA GLU A 179 15.52 -2.76 -5.74
C GLU A 179 16.84 -2.04 -6.04
N PHE A 180 17.29 -2.06 -7.30
CA PHE A 180 18.51 -1.35 -7.72
C PHE A 180 18.43 0.15 -7.42
N MET A 181 17.27 0.77 -7.63
CA MET A 181 17.00 2.18 -7.33
C MET A 181 16.67 2.44 -5.85
N ARG A 182 16.92 1.46 -4.94
CA ARG A 182 16.76 1.59 -3.50
C ARG A 182 15.31 1.80 -3.04
N GLY A 183 14.32 1.21 -3.71
CA GLY A 183 12.99 1.05 -3.18
C GLY A 183 12.99 0.11 -1.98
N ASP A 184 12.08 0.32 -1.03
CA ASP A 184 12.02 -0.47 0.20
C ASP A 184 11.08 -1.68 0.09
N ALA A 185 10.12 -1.66 -0.87
CA ALA A 185 9.26 -2.79 -1.24
C ALA A 185 8.69 -2.59 -2.65
N VAL A 186 8.24 -3.68 -3.28
CA VAL A 186 7.44 -3.64 -4.51
C VAL A 186 5.98 -3.99 -4.20
N ILE A 187 5.05 -3.41 -4.97
CA ILE A 187 3.62 -3.68 -4.89
C ILE A 187 3.17 -4.26 -6.22
N VAL A 188 2.69 -5.50 -6.20
CA VAL A 188 2.08 -6.18 -7.34
C VAL A 188 0.56 -6.04 -7.24
N SER A 189 -0.10 -5.60 -8.31
CA SER A 189 -1.56 -5.44 -8.36
C SER A 189 -2.14 -6.18 -9.58
N GLY A 190 -3.45 -6.43 -9.53
CA GLY A 190 -4.18 -6.97 -10.69
C GLY A 190 -4.29 -5.94 -11.82
N SER A 191 -5.09 -6.26 -12.85
CA SER A 191 -5.31 -5.40 -14.02
C SER A 191 -6.25 -4.23 -13.73
N ALA A 192 -7.19 -4.40 -12.79
CA ALA A 192 -8.16 -3.38 -12.39
C ALA A 192 -8.31 -3.27 -10.87
N THR A 193 -9.00 -2.21 -10.42
CA THR A 193 -9.33 -2.04 -9.00
C THR A 193 -10.23 -3.18 -8.51
N GLY A 194 -9.83 -3.84 -7.42
CA GLY A 194 -10.55 -5.00 -6.87
C GLY A 194 -10.20 -6.33 -7.50
N GLU A 195 -9.41 -6.36 -8.58
CA GLU A 195 -8.88 -7.60 -9.15
C GLU A 195 -7.56 -8.00 -8.50
N ALA A 196 -7.43 -9.29 -8.16
CA ALA A 196 -6.18 -9.84 -7.64
C ALA A 196 -5.16 -10.05 -8.78
N PRO A 197 -3.85 -9.93 -8.50
CA PRO A 197 -2.83 -10.36 -9.43
C PRO A 197 -2.86 -11.88 -9.60
N ARG A 198 -2.24 -12.39 -10.66
CA ARG A 198 -2.04 -13.84 -10.79
C ARG A 198 -0.97 -14.31 -9.81
N ALA A 199 -1.14 -15.47 -9.22
CA ALA A 199 -0.13 -16.05 -8.32
C ALA A 199 1.25 -16.21 -9.00
N ALA A 200 1.26 -16.40 -10.33
CA ALA A 200 2.50 -16.43 -11.12
C ALA A 200 3.26 -15.09 -11.08
N ASP A 201 2.55 -13.96 -11.15
CA ASP A 201 3.14 -12.62 -11.12
C ASP A 201 3.81 -12.34 -9.76
N VAL A 202 3.19 -12.79 -8.67
CA VAL A 202 3.76 -12.66 -7.32
C VAL A 202 5.03 -13.50 -7.18
N ARG A 203 5.02 -14.74 -7.69
CA ARG A 203 6.22 -15.61 -7.69
C ARG A 203 7.33 -15.04 -8.59
N GLU A 204 7.00 -14.48 -9.75
CA GLU A 204 7.95 -13.79 -10.62
C GLU A 204 8.62 -12.64 -9.88
N ALA A 205 7.84 -11.75 -9.23
CA ALA A 205 8.37 -10.65 -8.43
C ALA A 205 9.34 -11.15 -7.35
N LYS A 206 8.92 -12.17 -6.57
CA LYS A 206 9.75 -12.76 -5.50
C LYS A 206 11.05 -13.37 -6.00
N SER A 207 11.09 -13.89 -7.21
CA SER A 207 12.30 -14.51 -7.78
C SER A 207 13.30 -13.48 -8.32
N HIS A 208 12.89 -12.23 -8.56
CA HIS A 208 13.72 -11.20 -9.18
C HIS A 208 14.16 -10.07 -8.23
N CYS A 209 13.63 -9.98 -7.03
CA CYS A 209 14.10 -9.02 -6.03
C CYS A 209 14.11 -9.63 -4.62
N ARG A 210 14.95 -9.06 -3.74
CA ARG A 210 15.11 -9.48 -2.33
C ARG A 210 14.32 -8.58 -1.37
N ILE A 211 13.85 -7.43 -1.85
CA ILE A 211 12.98 -6.54 -1.09
C ILE A 211 11.57 -7.15 -0.98
N PRO A 212 10.78 -6.79 0.05
CA PRO A 212 9.44 -7.32 0.24
C PRO A 212 8.53 -7.12 -0.98
N VAL A 213 7.69 -8.13 -1.24
CA VAL A 213 6.65 -8.11 -2.28
C VAL A 213 5.28 -8.04 -1.63
N LEU A 214 4.58 -6.93 -1.81
CA LEU A 214 3.23 -6.69 -1.30
C LEU A 214 2.19 -6.88 -2.40
N LEU A 215 1.00 -7.35 -2.04
CA LEU A 215 -0.15 -7.32 -2.94
C LEU A 215 -0.96 -6.05 -2.73
N GLY A 216 -1.23 -5.31 -3.82
CA GLY A 216 -1.85 -3.99 -3.77
C GLY A 216 -3.33 -3.91 -4.17
N SER A 217 -4.00 -5.03 -4.51
CA SER A 217 -5.44 -5.05 -4.82
C SER A 217 -6.02 -6.46 -4.86
N GLY A 218 -7.37 -6.56 -4.82
CA GLY A 218 -8.14 -7.77 -5.08
C GLY A 218 -8.00 -8.89 -4.05
N VAL A 219 -7.37 -8.63 -2.91
CA VAL A 219 -7.24 -9.62 -1.84
C VAL A 219 -8.52 -9.64 -1.01
N THR A 220 -9.07 -10.85 -0.81
CA THR A 220 -10.29 -11.13 -0.04
C THR A 220 -10.06 -12.31 0.90
N PRO A 221 -10.93 -12.58 1.88
CA PRO A 221 -10.82 -13.75 2.74
C PRO A 221 -10.80 -15.08 1.98
N GLU A 222 -11.48 -15.13 0.81
CA GLU A 222 -11.62 -16.32 -0.01
C GLU A 222 -10.32 -16.67 -0.77
N ASN A 223 -9.52 -15.65 -1.11
CA ASN A 223 -8.31 -15.85 -1.93
C ASN A 223 -6.99 -15.57 -1.20
N VAL A 224 -7.00 -14.99 0.00
CA VAL A 224 -5.76 -14.62 0.71
C VAL A 224 -4.84 -15.82 0.95
N ALA A 225 -5.39 -17.01 1.17
CA ALA A 225 -4.63 -18.23 1.36
C ALA A 225 -3.78 -18.61 0.14
N GLU A 226 -4.26 -18.31 -1.09
CA GLU A 226 -3.54 -18.59 -2.33
C GLU A 226 -2.22 -17.79 -2.43
N PHE A 227 -2.22 -16.57 -1.90
CA PHE A 227 -1.10 -15.65 -1.97
C PHE A 227 -0.23 -15.65 -0.71
N TYR A 228 -0.72 -16.26 0.38
CA TYR A 228 -0.14 -16.10 1.70
C TYR A 228 1.34 -16.51 1.75
N ASP A 229 1.72 -17.60 1.10
CA ASP A 229 3.11 -18.06 1.10
C ASP A 229 4.02 -17.23 0.20
N ALA A 230 3.48 -16.69 -0.89
CA ALA A 230 4.25 -15.95 -1.90
C ALA A 230 4.43 -14.47 -1.56
N ALA A 231 3.47 -13.84 -0.86
CA ALA A 231 3.51 -12.42 -0.53
C ALA A 231 4.12 -12.16 0.86
N ASP A 232 4.70 -10.97 1.02
CA ASP A 232 5.23 -10.50 2.30
C ASP A 232 4.22 -9.58 3.05
N GLY A 233 3.10 -9.21 2.42
CA GLY A 233 2.02 -8.42 3.02
C GLY A 233 0.94 -8.05 2.02
N PHE A 234 -0.14 -7.46 2.52
CA PHE A 234 -1.37 -7.20 1.77
C PHE A 234 -1.85 -5.79 1.99
N ILE A 235 -2.13 -5.04 0.92
CA ILE A 235 -2.78 -3.73 0.94
C ILE A 235 -4.21 -3.94 0.45
N VAL A 236 -5.19 -3.74 1.33
CA VAL A 236 -6.59 -4.05 1.07
C VAL A 236 -7.42 -2.78 1.13
N GLY A 237 -8.01 -2.39 0.02
CA GLY A 237 -8.88 -1.22 -0.10
C GLY A 237 -10.34 -1.61 -0.28
N SER A 238 -10.75 -1.86 -1.54
CA SER A 238 -12.15 -2.06 -1.93
C SER A 238 -12.87 -3.16 -1.14
N TYR A 239 -12.19 -4.25 -0.81
CA TYR A 239 -12.83 -5.32 -0.04
C TYR A 239 -13.37 -4.82 1.31
N PHE A 240 -12.68 -3.93 2.00
CA PHE A 240 -13.10 -3.40 3.30
C PHE A 240 -14.27 -2.43 3.24
N LYS A 241 -14.63 -1.95 2.05
CA LYS A 241 -15.72 -0.99 1.88
C LYS A 241 -17.07 -1.68 1.72
N GLU A 242 -18.13 -1.01 2.06
CA GLU A 242 -19.51 -1.47 1.86
C GLU A 242 -19.74 -1.92 0.42
N GLY A 243 -20.29 -3.12 0.26
CA GLY A 243 -20.50 -3.73 -1.06
C GLY A 243 -19.25 -4.03 -1.87
N GLY A 244 -18.04 -3.84 -1.30
CA GLY A 244 -16.78 -4.00 -2.03
C GLY A 244 -16.46 -2.86 -3.01
N LEU A 245 -17.17 -1.73 -2.92
CA LEU A 245 -16.99 -0.57 -3.79
C LEU A 245 -16.02 0.42 -3.15
N TRP A 246 -14.96 0.75 -3.88
CA TRP A 246 -13.87 1.61 -3.39
C TRP A 246 -14.32 2.98 -2.89
N SER A 247 -15.44 3.50 -3.45
CA SER A 247 -15.99 4.83 -3.13
C SER A 247 -16.86 4.85 -1.87
N ASN A 248 -17.21 3.68 -1.33
CA ASN A 248 -18.05 3.57 -0.14
C ASN A 248 -17.23 3.66 1.15
N THR A 249 -17.92 3.76 2.27
CA THR A 249 -17.34 3.78 3.62
C THR A 249 -16.84 2.40 4.04
N VAL A 250 -15.97 2.36 5.04
CA VAL A 250 -15.45 1.11 5.63
C VAL A 250 -16.55 0.36 6.38
N GLU A 251 -16.68 -0.95 6.12
CA GLU A 251 -17.60 -1.85 6.80
C GLU A 251 -16.84 -2.73 7.82
N ALA A 252 -17.07 -2.50 9.12
CA ALA A 252 -16.36 -3.21 10.21
C ALA A 252 -16.45 -4.74 10.10
N ALA A 253 -17.62 -5.28 9.70
CA ALA A 253 -17.79 -6.72 9.52
C ALA A 253 -16.87 -7.30 8.44
N ARG A 254 -16.58 -6.56 7.36
CA ARG A 254 -15.66 -7.00 6.32
C ARG A 254 -14.20 -6.96 6.79
N VAL A 255 -13.85 -5.96 7.61
CA VAL A 255 -12.53 -5.91 8.25
C VAL A 255 -12.35 -7.15 9.15
N GLY A 256 -13.33 -7.45 10.00
CA GLY A 256 -13.31 -8.62 10.88
C GLY A 256 -13.12 -9.94 10.11
N ARG A 257 -13.94 -10.19 9.07
CA ARG A 257 -13.82 -11.42 8.25
C ARG A 257 -12.44 -11.58 7.61
N MET A 258 -11.86 -10.51 7.09
CA MET A 258 -10.51 -10.57 6.51
C MET A 258 -9.46 -10.89 7.56
N MET A 259 -9.54 -10.24 8.72
CA MET A 259 -8.57 -10.47 9.79
C MET A 259 -8.69 -11.85 10.41
N GLU A 260 -9.90 -12.41 10.54
CA GLU A 260 -10.13 -13.82 10.94
C GLU A 260 -9.42 -14.81 10.00
N ALA A 261 -9.59 -14.62 8.67
CA ALA A 261 -8.92 -15.45 7.67
C ALA A 261 -7.38 -15.37 7.80
N VAL A 262 -6.82 -14.17 7.92
CA VAL A 262 -5.38 -13.97 8.06
C VAL A 262 -4.85 -14.52 9.38
N LEU A 263 -5.57 -14.33 10.49
CA LEU A 263 -5.16 -14.86 11.79
C LEU A 263 -5.12 -16.39 11.81
N SER A 264 -6.06 -17.04 11.12
CA SER A 264 -6.06 -18.50 10.94
C SER A 264 -4.79 -18.99 10.20
N LEU A 265 -4.39 -18.29 9.13
CA LEU A 265 -3.17 -18.61 8.39
C LEU A 265 -1.90 -18.37 9.23
N ARG A 266 -1.83 -17.27 9.98
CA ARG A 266 -0.74 -16.97 10.92
C ARG A 266 -0.60 -18.03 12.01
N ALA A 267 -1.71 -18.57 12.51
CA ALA A 267 -1.71 -19.65 13.52
C ALA A 267 -1.16 -20.94 12.94
N GLY A 268 -1.54 -21.31 11.71
CA GLY A 268 -1.02 -22.47 10.99
C GLY A 268 0.49 -22.39 10.75
N GLU A 269 1.00 -21.24 10.32
CA GLU A 269 2.44 -21.01 10.12
C GLU A 269 3.23 -21.19 11.42
N ARG A 270 2.74 -20.67 12.55
CA ARG A 270 3.37 -20.81 13.88
C ARG A 270 3.39 -22.27 14.35
N ALA A 271 2.33 -23.04 14.09
CA ALA A 271 2.25 -24.45 14.43
C ALA A 271 3.24 -25.28 13.61
N GLY A 272 3.35 -25.02 12.30
CA GLY A 272 4.32 -25.67 11.42
C GLY A 272 5.78 -25.42 11.81
N LEU A 273 6.12 -24.19 12.21
CA LEU A 273 7.46 -23.84 12.68
C LEU A 273 7.82 -24.54 14.02
N ARG A 274 6.88 -24.75 14.92
CA ARG A 274 7.11 -25.48 16.18
C ARG A 274 7.32 -26.98 15.95
N GLY A 275 6.56 -27.60 15.05
CA GLY A 275 6.71 -29.01 14.71
C GLY A 275 8.04 -29.33 14.01
N ALA A 276 8.63 -28.37 13.29
CA ALA A 276 9.92 -28.53 12.63
C ALA A 276 11.13 -28.35 13.57
N SER A 277 10.95 -27.82 14.78
CA SER A 277 12.01 -27.55 15.76
C SER A 277 12.16 -28.62 16.87
N GLU A 278 11.30 -29.66 16.94
CA GLU A 278 11.52 -30.78 17.84
C GLU A 278 12.54 -31.76 17.23
N PRO A 279 13.72 -31.95 17.83
CA PRO A 279 14.66 -32.99 17.38
C PRO A 279 14.04 -34.36 17.62
N ALA A 280 14.04 -35.20 16.59
CA ALA A 280 13.70 -36.61 16.72
C ALA A 280 14.46 -37.20 17.92
N GLY A 281 13.73 -37.59 18.97
CA GLY A 281 14.30 -38.14 20.16
C GLY A 281 15.16 -39.34 19.78
N THR A 282 16.45 -39.25 20.05
CA THR A 282 17.38 -40.38 19.98
C THR A 282 16.98 -41.39 21.05
N GLY A 283 16.13 -42.35 20.67
CA GLY A 283 15.92 -43.57 21.46
C GLY A 283 17.18 -44.39 21.41
N PHE A 284 18.01 -44.30 22.43
CA PHE A 284 18.98 -45.33 22.76
C PHE A 284 18.30 -46.36 23.64
N SER A 285 18.16 -47.55 23.15
CA SER A 285 17.97 -48.79 23.91
C SER A 285 19.15 -49.69 23.66
#